data_a2a103b2f3b0ac04c5860d25847b4865
#
_entry.id   a2a103b2f3b0ac04c5860d25847b4865
#
_cell.length_a   1.000
_cell.length_b   1.000
_cell.length_c   1.000
_cell.angle_alpha   90.00
_cell.angle_beta   90.00
_cell.angle_gamma   90.00
#
_symmetry.space_group_name_H-M   'P 1'
#
loop_
_entity.id
_entity.type
_entity.pdbx_description
1 polymer ?
#
loop_
_entity_poly.entity_id
_entity_poly.type
_entity_poly.pdbx_seq_one_letter_code
_entity_poly.pdbx_strand_id
1 'polypeptide(L)'
;MKRDTFSPRMCCTRQRPFERLGREGGAIAIMLAGALIMLFAFCGLALELSQAYNRKMELQTVADTAALAAAYELDGTAAGITRAEQKAAARFSAPVPSQLTYQYGKQSMSWADTAIEFGTSPNGPWISYASAGAKASPNGLLYVKVDTGGLDAAYGEVDTMLMRVVSSSLATVNVSARAVAGRIGIGVTPLGICTMRPEASRNRSGELEEYGFRRGVGYDLMQLNSQGTSAGLTYLINPLSGPGAGGTAASDIGTVAPFVCTGTLGIARVTGGALGVSTPFPLPDVYQHLNSRFDSYSTAVTAPCTPESAPPDTNIKPYTFGTINWMSPAPTGQAATLSTVDNKRWTVAGPDPTPTGTTASQYGVLWSYAKAVNYAASPPSGGYTTFSVTNWNTLYNPGRPAASSYPSVPPYFKTGYITAPTHPGVGGRRVLNVPLLSCPVSGNSATVSAIGR
;
A
#
# COMPACT_ATOMS: atom_id res chain seq x y z
N MET A 1 -36.77 -110.30 -0.97
CA MET A 1 -38.17 -110.74 -0.96
C MET A 1 -39.08 -109.58 -1.22
N LYS A 2 -39.99 -109.70 -2.12
CA LYS A 2 -41.09 -108.84 -2.58
C LYS A 2 -40.74 -107.56 -3.35
N ARG A 3 -41.00 -107.67 -4.59
CA ARG A 3 -41.43 -106.77 -5.66
C ARG A 3 -42.70 -106.02 -5.18
N ASP A 4 -42.80 -104.80 -5.57
CA ASP A 4 -44.08 -104.29 -6.09
C ASP A 4 -43.89 -103.09 -6.99
N THR A 5 -44.40 -103.29 -8.16
CA THR A 5 -44.57 -102.43 -9.34
C THR A 5 -45.62 -101.36 -9.03
N PHE A 6 -45.40 -100.13 -9.45
CA PHE A 6 -46.53 -99.24 -9.82
C PHE A 6 -46.23 -98.27 -10.93
N SER A 7 -47.12 -98.17 -11.82
CA SER A 7 -47.28 -97.56 -13.11
C SER A 7 -47.21 -96.03 -13.17
N PRO A 8 -46.84 -95.39 -14.28
CA PRO A 8 -46.73 -93.96 -14.42
C PRO A 8 -48.06 -93.30 -14.67
N ARG A 9 -48.31 -92.17 -13.91
CA ARG A 9 -49.33 -91.25 -14.28
C ARG A 9 -48.76 -90.08 -15.03
N MET A 10 -49.11 -89.94 -16.31
CA MET A 10 -49.05 -88.70 -17.08
C MET A 10 -49.79 -87.56 -16.39
N CYS A 11 -49.03 -86.50 -16.06
CA CYS A 11 -49.63 -85.26 -15.63
C CYS A 11 -49.29 -84.19 -16.67
N CYS A 12 -50.32 -83.68 -17.36
CA CYS A 12 -50.26 -82.62 -18.33
C CYS A 12 -49.51 -81.39 -17.79
N THR A 13 -48.39 -81.13 -18.31
CA THR A 13 -47.73 -79.82 -18.13
C THR A 13 -48.49 -78.81 -18.96
N ARG A 14 -49.25 -77.99 -18.23
CA ARG A 14 -49.91 -76.79 -18.74
C ARG A 14 -48.84 -75.81 -19.17
N GLN A 15 -48.56 -75.69 -20.48
CA GLN A 15 -47.76 -74.64 -21.06
C GLN A 15 -48.44 -73.32 -20.75
N ARG A 16 -47.85 -72.48 -19.89
CA ARG A 16 -48.23 -71.08 -19.76
C ARG A 16 -47.84 -70.39 -21.06
N PRO A 17 -48.77 -69.60 -21.72
CA PRO A 17 -48.39 -68.82 -22.83
C PRO A 17 -47.32 -67.79 -22.39
N PHE A 18 -46.25 -67.72 -23.13
CA PHE A 18 -45.32 -66.58 -23.03
C PHE A 18 -46.16 -65.36 -23.29
N GLU A 19 -46.45 -64.62 -22.22
CA GLU A 19 -46.93 -63.23 -22.35
C GLU A 19 -45.92 -62.48 -23.18
N ARG A 20 -46.34 -62.11 -24.38
CA ARG A 20 -45.60 -61.16 -25.19
C ARG A 20 -45.42 -59.93 -24.33
N LEU A 21 -44.23 -59.71 -23.80
CA LEU A 21 -43.81 -58.43 -23.28
C LEU A 21 -44.10 -57.41 -24.39
N GLY A 22 -45.19 -56.72 -24.18
CA GLY A 22 -45.76 -55.75 -25.11
C GLY A 22 -44.72 -54.64 -25.37
N ARG A 23 -44.85 -54.11 -26.49
CA ARG A 23 -44.45 -52.88 -27.14
C ARG A 23 -43.88 -51.71 -26.31
N GLU A 24 -43.50 -51.87 -25.04
CA GLU A 24 -42.94 -50.82 -24.20
C GLU A 24 -41.44 -50.64 -24.34
N GLY A 25 -40.74 -51.56 -24.99
CA GLY A 25 -39.29 -51.48 -25.23
C GLY A 25 -38.87 -50.28 -26.11
N GLY A 26 -39.74 -49.76 -26.93
CA GLY A 26 -39.47 -48.57 -27.73
C GLY A 26 -39.48 -47.28 -26.93
N ALA A 27 -40.39 -47.15 -25.98
CA ALA A 27 -40.47 -45.96 -25.12
C ALA A 27 -39.28 -45.87 -24.17
N ILE A 28 -38.82 -46.99 -23.62
CA ILE A 28 -37.63 -47.05 -22.74
C ILE A 28 -36.38 -46.72 -23.56
N ALA A 29 -36.26 -47.21 -24.79
CA ALA A 29 -35.13 -46.92 -25.65
C ALA A 29 -35.06 -45.43 -26.04
N ILE A 30 -36.19 -44.78 -26.30
CA ILE A 30 -36.26 -43.34 -26.57
C ILE A 30 -35.90 -42.55 -25.32
N MET A 31 -36.39 -42.90 -24.14
CA MET A 31 -36.04 -42.26 -22.87
C MET A 31 -34.56 -42.41 -22.55
N LEU A 32 -34.00 -43.61 -22.75
CA LEU A 32 -32.60 -43.91 -22.57
C LEU A 32 -31.72 -43.11 -23.53
N ALA A 33 -32.10 -43.04 -24.82
CA ALA A 33 -31.41 -42.23 -25.81
C ALA A 33 -31.45 -40.71 -25.44
N GLY A 34 -32.58 -40.19 -24.98
CA GLY A 34 -32.71 -38.83 -24.51
C GLY A 34 -31.86 -38.54 -23.26
N ALA A 35 -31.85 -39.47 -22.30
CA ALA A 35 -31.03 -39.37 -21.10
C ALA A 35 -29.53 -39.41 -21.42
N LEU A 36 -29.13 -40.22 -22.39
CA LEU A 36 -27.74 -40.38 -22.84
C LEU A 36 -27.23 -39.11 -23.56
N ILE A 37 -28.08 -38.49 -24.38
CA ILE A 37 -27.82 -37.20 -25.03
C ILE A 37 -27.65 -36.10 -23.98
N MET A 38 -28.54 -36.03 -22.99
CA MET A 38 -28.39 -35.08 -21.87
C MET A 38 -27.10 -35.31 -21.09
N LEU A 39 -26.77 -36.54 -20.78
CA LEU A 39 -25.55 -36.88 -20.04
C LEU A 39 -24.30 -36.46 -20.83
N PHE A 40 -24.23 -36.73 -22.13
CA PHE A 40 -23.16 -36.27 -22.99
C PHE A 40 -23.09 -34.75 -23.08
N ALA A 41 -24.22 -34.05 -23.14
CA ALA A 41 -24.26 -32.59 -23.15
C ALA A 41 -23.69 -32.01 -21.85
N PHE A 42 -24.03 -32.55 -20.68
CA PHE A 42 -23.49 -32.11 -19.40
C PHE A 42 -21.99 -32.43 -19.25
N CYS A 43 -21.57 -33.63 -19.64
CA CYS A 43 -20.15 -33.99 -19.64
C CYS A 43 -19.34 -33.07 -20.55
N GLY A 44 -19.91 -32.77 -21.75
CA GLY A 44 -19.29 -31.88 -22.70
C GLY A 44 -19.13 -30.46 -22.17
N LEU A 45 -20.19 -29.92 -21.60
CA LEU A 45 -20.16 -28.60 -20.99
C LEU A 45 -19.11 -28.52 -19.86
N ALA A 46 -19.01 -29.57 -19.04
CA ALA A 46 -18.02 -29.61 -17.96
C ALA A 46 -16.59 -29.60 -18.50
N LEU A 47 -16.30 -30.35 -19.56
CA LEU A 47 -14.98 -30.37 -20.20
C LEU A 47 -14.63 -29.03 -20.86
N GLU A 48 -15.55 -28.43 -21.57
CA GLU A 48 -15.35 -27.14 -22.25
C GLU A 48 -15.18 -26.00 -21.25
N LEU A 49 -15.98 -26.00 -20.17
CA LEU A 49 -15.82 -25.05 -19.08
C LEU A 49 -14.45 -25.18 -18.40
N SER A 50 -13.97 -26.42 -18.22
CA SER A 50 -12.62 -26.69 -17.68
C SER A 50 -11.54 -26.14 -18.61
N GLN A 51 -11.68 -26.28 -19.93
CA GLN A 51 -10.72 -25.72 -20.89
C GLN A 51 -10.73 -24.18 -20.86
N ALA A 52 -11.90 -23.57 -20.83
CA ALA A 52 -12.03 -22.12 -20.72
C ALA A 52 -11.43 -21.58 -19.40
N TYR A 53 -11.65 -22.30 -18.30
CA TYR A 53 -11.06 -21.96 -17.01
C TYR A 53 -9.55 -22.08 -17.01
N ASN A 54 -8.98 -23.16 -17.55
CA ASN A 54 -7.54 -23.33 -17.69
C ASN A 54 -6.92 -22.21 -18.53
N ARG A 55 -7.55 -21.85 -19.64
CA ARG A 55 -7.14 -20.72 -20.47
C ARG A 55 -7.14 -19.41 -19.69
N LYS A 56 -8.20 -19.13 -18.94
CA LYS A 56 -8.27 -17.95 -18.09
C LYS A 56 -7.18 -17.91 -17.04
N MET A 57 -6.84 -19.04 -16.44
CA MET A 57 -5.75 -19.14 -15.45
C MET A 57 -4.38 -18.89 -16.07
N GLU A 58 -4.12 -19.37 -17.27
CA GLU A 58 -2.88 -19.07 -18.01
C GLU A 58 -2.77 -17.57 -18.29
N LEU A 59 -3.82 -16.96 -18.84
CA LEU A 59 -3.86 -15.52 -19.11
C LEU A 59 -3.73 -14.70 -17.83
N GLN A 60 -4.34 -15.15 -16.73
CA GLN A 60 -4.22 -14.49 -15.44
C GLN A 60 -2.77 -14.51 -14.94
N THR A 61 -2.09 -15.64 -15.02
CA THR A 61 -0.69 -15.78 -14.61
C THR A 61 0.23 -14.85 -15.40
N VAL A 62 0.00 -14.72 -16.69
CA VAL A 62 0.78 -13.82 -17.55
C VAL A 62 0.46 -12.35 -17.21
N ALA A 63 -0.82 -12.01 -17.04
CA ALA A 63 -1.24 -10.66 -16.65
C ALA A 63 -0.64 -10.26 -15.30
N ASP A 64 -0.68 -11.14 -14.30
CA ASP A 64 -0.14 -10.90 -12.96
C ASP A 64 1.37 -10.63 -13.00
N THR A 65 2.12 -11.48 -13.73
CA THR A 65 3.57 -11.33 -13.83
C THR A 65 3.97 -10.08 -14.61
N ALA A 66 3.21 -9.73 -15.65
CA ALA A 66 3.44 -8.50 -16.42
C ALA A 66 3.14 -7.25 -15.59
N ALA A 67 2.00 -7.25 -14.90
CA ALA A 67 1.61 -6.14 -14.03
C ALA A 67 2.62 -5.90 -12.90
N LEU A 68 3.09 -6.96 -12.24
CA LEU A 68 4.12 -6.87 -11.19
C LEU A 68 5.45 -6.35 -11.75
N ALA A 69 5.90 -6.86 -12.91
CA ALA A 69 7.13 -6.41 -13.54
C ALA A 69 7.06 -4.93 -13.94
N ALA A 70 5.92 -4.49 -14.47
CA ALA A 70 5.69 -3.10 -14.83
C ALA A 70 5.62 -2.18 -13.60
N ALA A 71 4.91 -2.58 -12.55
CA ALA A 71 4.76 -1.78 -11.34
C ALA A 71 6.11 -1.50 -10.64
N TYR A 72 7.05 -2.42 -10.76
CA TYR A 72 8.41 -2.23 -10.21
C TYR A 72 9.16 -1.04 -10.84
N GLU A 73 8.91 -0.74 -12.11
CA GLU A 73 9.59 0.32 -12.87
C GLU A 73 8.95 1.71 -12.68
N LEU A 74 7.80 1.80 -12.04
CA LEU A 74 7.12 3.07 -11.84
C LEU A 74 7.92 3.95 -10.86
N ASP A 75 8.37 5.11 -11.34
CA ASP A 75 9.17 6.08 -10.59
C ASP A 75 8.63 7.52 -10.71
N GLY A 76 7.40 7.68 -11.23
CA GLY A 76 6.76 8.98 -11.42
C GLY A 76 7.28 9.77 -12.63
N THR A 77 8.14 9.17 -13.45
CA THR A 77 8.69 9.81 -14.66
C THR A 77 8.14 9.17 -15.94
N ALA A 78 8.15 9.93 -17.05
CA ALA A 78 7.81 9.39 -18.36
C ALA A 78 8.73 8.23 -18.78
N ALA A 79 10.01 8.28 -18.38
CA ALA A 79 10.95 7.19 -18.60
C ALA A 79 10.57 5.94 -17.81
N GLY A 80 10.07 6.09 -16.56
CA GLY A 80 9.54 5.00 -15.74
C GLY A 80 8.32 4.34 -16.38
N ILE A 81 7.39 5.11 -16.91
CA ILE A 81 6.24 4.61 -17.66
C ILE A 81 6.69 3.80 -18.90
N THR A 82 7.69 4.30 -19.63
CA THR A 82 8.24 3.57 -20.79
C THR A 82 8.91 2.26 -20.39
N ARG A 83 9.71 2.28 -19.31
CA ARG A 83 10.32 1.04 -18.78
C ARG A 83 9.27 0.05 -18.29
N ALA A 84 8.23 0.53 -17.65
CA ALA A 84 7.13 -0.31 -17.15
C ALA A 84 6.44 -1.06 -18.29
N GLU A 85 6.12 -0.37 -19.39
CA GLU A 85 5.58 -0.99 -20.60
C GLU A 85 6.55 -2.03 -21.17
N GLN A 86 7.83 -1.68 -21.37
CA GLN A 86 8.84 -2.60 -21.90
C GLN A 86 9.00 -3.87 -21.03
N LYS A 87 8.93 -3.74 -19.70
CA LYS A 87 9.00 -4.87 -18.79
C LYS A 87 7.75 -5.74 -18.83
N ALA A 88 6.57 -5.13 -19.01
CA ALA A 88 5.34 -5.89 -19.26
C ALA A 88 5.46 -6.66 -20.59
N ALA A 89 5.78 -5.96 -21.67
CA ALA A 89 5.94 -6.55 -23.00
C ALA A 89 6.93 -7.74 -23.01
N ALA A 90 8.04 -7.59 -22.30
CA ALA A 90 9.03 -8.65 -22.19
C ALA A 90 8.51 -9.94 -21.55
N ARG A 91 7.43 -9.87 -20.73
CA ARG A 91 6.81 -11.07 -20.13
C ARG A 91 5.93 -11.83 -21.12
N PHE A 92 5.48 -11.18 -22.18
CA PHE A 92 4.70 -11.82 -23.24
C PHE A 92 5.59 -12.37 -24.36
N SER A 93 6.72 -11.70 -24.64
CA SER A 93 7.56 -11.99 -25.81
C SER A 93 8.77 -12.89 -25.51
N ALA A 94 9.12 -13.10 -24.26
CA ALA A 94 10.26 -13.93 -23.93
C ALA A 94 9.95 -15.42 -24.12
N PRO A 95 10.91 -16.23 -24.59
CA PRO A 95 10.85 -17.67 -24.38
C PRO A 95 10.98 -17.94 -22.88
N VAL A 96 9.86 -17.99 -22.22
CA VAL A 96 9.79 -18.14 -20.76
C VAL A 96 10.17 -19.57 -20.44
N PRO A 97 11.02 -19.82 -19.40
CA PRO A 97 11.19 -21.17 -18.88
C PRO A 97 9.81 -21.72 -18.52
N SER A 98 9.47 -22.80 -19.10
CA SER A 98 8.39 -23.79 -18.97
C SER A 98 7.20 -23.59 -17.98
N GLN A 99 7.11 -22.54 -17.22
CA GLN A 99 6.09 -22.36 -16.18
C GLN A 99 5.00 -21.30 -16.49
N LEU A 100 5.18 -20.49 -17.53
CA LEU A 100 4.25 -19.42 -17.91
C LEU A 100 3.78 -19.57 -19.37
N THR A 101 3.71 -20.75 -19.83
CA THR A 101 3.51 -21.04 -21.23
C THR A 101 2.03 -21.23 -21.52
N TYR A 102 1.54 -20.34 -22.35
CA TYR A 102 0.25 -20.41 -22.98
C TYR A 102 0.12 -21.68 -23.84
N GLN A 103 -1.02 -22.35 -23.78
CA GLN A 103 -1.20 -23.66 -24.37
C GLN A 103 -0.03 -24.60 -24.07
N TYR A 104 0.33 -24.70 -22.81
CA TYR A 104 1.38 -25.63 -22.38
C TYR A 104 2.73 -25.38 -23.04
N GLY A 105 3.06 -24.12 -23.28
CA GLY A 105 4.37 -23.80 -23.83
C GLY A 105 4.50 -23.74 -25.32
N LYS A 106 3.43 -23.80 -26.05
CA LYS A 106 3.46 -23.95 -27.49
C LYS A 106 3.31 -22.69 -28.30
N GLN A 107 2.83 -21.60 -27.70
CA GLN A 107 2.60 -20.33 -28.41
C GLN A 107 3.17 -19.13 -27.66
N SER A 108 3.88 -18.28 -28.39
CA SER A 108 4.25 -16.94 -27.95
C SER A 108 3.08 -15.99 -28.19
N MET A 109 2.88 -15.05 -27.25
CA MET A 109 1.92 -13.97 -27.39
C MET A 109 2.64 -12.71 -27.88
N SER A 110 2.00 -11.94 -28.74
CA SER A 110 2.46 -10.61 -29.13
C SER A 110 1.89 -9.56 -28.19
N TRP A 111 2.73 -8.64 -27.75
CA TRP A 111 2.33 -7.52 -26.93
C TRP A 111 1.58 -6.45 -27.74
N ALA A 112 0.66 -5.78 -27.09
CA ALA A 112 0.00 -4.59 -27.63
C ALA A 112 -0.13 -3.53 -26.53
N ASP A 113 0.16 -2.28 -26.86
CA ASP A 113 0.14 -1.13 -25.95
C ASP A 113 -1.25 -0.84 -25.37
N THR A 114 -2.29 -1.39 -25.99
CA THR A 114 -3.68 -1.33 -25.53
C THR A 114 -3.95 -2.22 -24.31
N ALA A 115 -3.04 -3.15 -24.01
CA ALA A 115 -3.18 -4.08 -22.89
C ALA A 115 -2.70 -3.47 -21.56
N ILE A 116 -2.06 -2.29 -21.56
CA ILE A 116 -1.52 -1.68 -20.34
C ILE A 116 -2.08 -0.28 -20.11
N GLU A 117 -2.48 -0.04 -18.86
CA GLU A 117 -2.97 1.24 -18.38
C GLU A 117 -2.35 1.56 -17.02
N PHE A 118 -2.26 2.85 -16.71
CA PHE A 118 -1.65 3.36 -15.50
C PHE A 118 -2.65 4.17 -14.69
N GLY A 119 -2.54 4.12 -13.36
CA GLY A 119 -3.44 4.82 -12.46
C GLY A 119 -2.79 5.33 -11.20
N THR A 120 -3.47 6.24 -10.52
CA THR A 120 -3.05 6.78 -9.22
C THR A 120 -3.58 5.95 -8.04
N SER A 121 -4.55 5.07 -8.30
CA SER A 121 -5.15 4.19 -7.30
C SER A 121 -5.42 2.80 -7.89
N PRO A 122 -5.58 1.77 -7.05
CA PRO A 122 -5.86 0.41 -7.54
C PRO A 122 -7.23 0.27 -8.25
N ASN A 123 -8.12 1.23 -8.05
CA ASN A 123 -9.45 1.26 -8.65
C ASN A 123 -9.57 2.23 -9.84
N GLY A 124 -8.48 2.87 -10.25
CA GLY A 124 -8.43 3.90 -11.27
C GLY A 124 -8.62 5.32 -10.70
N PRO A 125 -8.84 6.31 -11.52
CA PRO A 125 -9.01 6.25 -12.98
C PRO A 125 -7.76 5.74 -13.72
N TRP A 126 -7.98 5.09 -14.86
CA TRP A 126 -6.94 4.47 -15.66
C TRP A 126 -6.61 5.31 -16.90
N ILE A 127 -5.33 5.46 -17.17
CA ILE A 127 -4.80 6.20 -18.33
C ILE A 127 -4.09 5.20 -19.23
N SER A 128 -4.54 5.10 -20.47
CA SER A 128 -3.96 4.18 -21.45
C SER A 128 -2.54 4.63 -21.87
N TYR A 129 -1.64 3.68 -21.98
CA TYR A 129 -0.31 3.90 -22.55
C TYR A 129 -0.39 4.27 -24.03
N ALA A 130 -1.24 3.61 -24.79
CA ALA A 130 -1.43 3.86 -26.22
C ALA A 130 -1.86 5.30 -26.54
N SER A 131 -2.59 5.95 -25.64
CA SER A 131 -3.02 7.35 -25.80
C SER A 131 -1.95 8.39 -25.47
N ALA A 132 -0.74 7.97 -25.12
CA ALA A 132 0.36 8.82 -24.63
C ALA A 132 0.04 9.65 -23.37
N GLY A 133 -1.15 9.55 -22.83
CA GLY A 133 -1.60 10.32 -21.65
C GLY A 133 -0.76 10.01 -20.40
N ALA A 134 -0.41 8.75 -20.18
CA ALA A 134 0.42 8.35 -19.07
C ALA A 134 1.84 8.95 -19.11
N LYS A 135 2.43 9.10 -20.28
CA LYS A 135 3.74 9.75 -20.46
C LYS A 135 3.67 11.28 -20.31
N ALA A 136 2.55 11.87 -20.69
CA ALA A 136 2.36 13.33 -20.58
C ALA A 136 2.14 13.76 -19.12
N SER A 137 1.54 12.90 -18.28
CA SER A 137 1.26 13.18 -16.87
C SER A 137 1.62 11.98 -15.99
N PRO A 138 2.92 11.66 -15.84
CA PRO A 138 3.38 10.46 -15.12
C PRO A 138 3.28 10.59 -13.61
N ASN A 139 3.09 11.81 -13.10
CA ASN A 139 3.10 12.11 -11.67
C ASN A 139 2.00 11.35 -10.92
N GLY A 140 2.39 10.62 -9.87
CA GLY A 140 1.44 9.87 -9.05
C GLY A 140 0.93 8.56 -9.66
N LEU A 141 1.33 8.20 -10.88
CA LEU A 141 0.98 6.93 -11.50
C LEU A 141 1.81 5.81 -10.88
N LEU A 142 1.26 5.17 -9.85
CA LEU A 142 1.93 4.12 -9.08
C LEU A 142 1.30 2.74 -9.26
N TYR A 143 0.23 2.66 -10.03
CA TYR A 143 -0.50 1.43 -10.32
C TYR A 143 -0.52 1.14 -11.80
N VAL A 144 -0.43 -0.14 -12.12
CA VAL A 144 -0.52 -0.67 -13.48
C VAL A 144 -1.67 -1.65 -13.54
N LYS A 145 -2.47 -1.53 -14.55
CA LYS A 145 -3.46 -2.53 -14.95
C LYS A 145 -3.02 -3.16 -16.26
N VAL A 146 -2.91 -4.47 -16.28
CA VAL A 146 -2.69 -5.26 -17.50
C VAL A 146 -3.95 -6.05 -17.78
N ASP A 147 -4.52 -5.88 -18.97
CA ASP A 147 -5.73 -6.55 -19.43
C ASP A 147 -5.44 -7.31 -20.73
N THR A 148 -5.48 -8.64 -20.66
CA THR A 148 -5.23 -9.48 -21.84
C THR A 148 -6.33 -9.34 -22.90
N GLY A 149 -7.49 -8.76 -22.56
CA GLY A 149 -8.52 -8.39 -23.54
C GLY A 149 -8.09 -7.27 -24.49
N GLY A 150 -7.02 -6.53 -24.16
CA GLY A 150 -6.39 -5.55 -25.04
C GLY A 150 -5.38 -6.15 -26.04
N LEU A 151 -5.10 -7.45 -25.95
CA LEU A 151 -4.28 -8.22 -26.88
C LEU A 151 -5.11 -8.77 -28.05
N ASP A 152 -4.49 -9.52 -28.96
CA ASP A 152 -5.21 -10.24 -30.00
C ASP A 152 -6.24 -11.20 -29.37
N ALA A 153 -7.50 -11.11 -29.86
CA ALA A 153 -8.61 -11.93 -29.37
C ALA A 153 -8.34 -13.43 -29.48
N ALA A 154 -7.52 -13.84 -30.44
CA ALA A 154 -7.14 -15.24 -30.64
C ALA A 154 -6.46 -15.88 -29.41
N TYR A 155 -5.81 -15.07 -28.55
CA TYR A 155 -5.20 -15.59 -27.32
C TYR A 155 -6.23 -16.01 -26.26
N GLY A 156 -7.40 -15.44 -26.28
CA GLY A 156 -8.52 -15.78 -25.39
C GLY A 156 -9.49 -16.81 -25.96
N GLU A 157 -9.37 -17.12 -27.22
CA GLU A 157 -10.33 -18.00 -27.93
C GLU A 157 -10.15 -19.46 -27.51
N VAL A 158 -11.25 -20.07 -27.14
CA VAL A 158 -11.36 -21.49 -26.78
C VAL A 158 -12.41 -22.13 -27.65
N ASP A 159 -12.02 -23.09 -28.49
CA ASP A 159 -12.93 -23.86 -29.31
C ASP A 159 -13.80 -24.78 -28.46
N THR A 160 -15.09 -24.73 -28.70
CA THR A 160 -16.08 -25.57 -28.04
C THR A 160 -16.61 -26.62 -29.02
N MET A 161 -16.22 -27.87 -28.83
CA MET A 161 -16.61 -28.93 -29.77
C MET A 161 -18.05 -29.38 -29.58
N LEU A 162 -18.53 -29.45 -28.35
CA LEU A 162 -19.85 -29.99 -28.02
C LEU A 162 -20.91 -28.88 -27.96
N MET A 163 -20.59 -27.69 -27.49
CA MET A 163 -21.51 -26.55 -27.54
C MET A 163 -21.78 -26.09 -28.97
N ARG A 164 -20.84 -26.27 -29.90
CA ARG A 164 -20.98 -26.03 -31.33
C ARG A 164 -22.11 -26.85 -31.94
N VAL A 165 -22.35 -28.06 -31.42
CA VAL A 165 -23.46 -28.93 -31.87
C VAL A 165 -24.82 -28.37 -31.48
N VAL A 166 -24.88 -27.67 -30.35
CA VAL A 166 -26.11 -27.03 -29.85
C VAL A 166 -26.39 -25.74 -30.62
N SER A 167 -25.35 -24.92 -30.85
CA SER A 167 -25.45 -23.70 -31.65
C SER A 167 -24.09 -23.31 -32.23
N SER A 168 -24.10 -22.95 -33.51
CA SER A 168 -22.90 -22.45 -34.19
C SER A 168 -22.36 -21.13 -33.57
N SER A 169 -23.23 -20.35 -32.93
CA SER A 169 -22.84 -19.13 -32.21
C SER A 169 -22.05 -19.41 -30.92
N LEU A 170 -22.06 -20.64 -30.46
CA LEU A 170 -21.31 -21.11 -29.28
C LEU A 170 -20.07 -21.93 -29.69
N ALA A 171 -19.65 -21.84 -30.94
CA ALA A 171 -18.48 -22.57 -31.43
C ALA A 171 -17.15 -22.15 -30.77
N THR A 172 -17.09 -20.92 -30.32
CA THR A 172 -15.94 -20.37 -29.61
C THR A 172 -16.38 -19.53 -28.41
N VAL A 173 -15.61 -19.57 -27.35
CA VAL A 173 -15.74 -18.70 -26.17
C VAL A 173 -14.47 -17.91 -26.03
N ASN A 174 -14.56 -16.58 -25.87
CA ASN A 174 -13.42 -15.74 -25.64
C ASN A 174 -13.31 -15.42 -24.14
N VAL A 175 -12.14 -15.66 -23.55
CA VAL A 175 -11.83 -15.37 -22.15
C VAL A 175 -10.68 -14.37 -22.09
N SER A 176 -10.75 -13.46 -21.12
CA SER A 176 -9.67 -12.54 -20.82
C SER A 176 -9.36 -12.54 -19.33
N ALA A 177 -8.21 -12.04 -18.99
CA ALA A 177 -7.75 -11.87 -17.61
C ALA A 177 -7.24 -10.46 -17.40
N ARG A 178 -7.37 -10.01 -16.17
CA ARG A 178 -6.96 -8.66 -15.77
C ARG A 178 -6.19 -8.73 -14.46
N ALA A 179 -5.08 -8.03 -14.40
CA ALA A 179 -4.26 -7.89 -13.22
C ALA A 179 -4.00 -6.41 -12.90
N VAL A 180 -4.01 -6.08 -11.62
CA VAL A 180 -3.61 -4.76 -11.12
C VAL A 180 -2.48 -4.96 -10.14
N ALA A 181 -1.39 -4.28 -10.37
CA ALA A 181 -0.25 -4.22 -9.47
C ALA A 181 0.14 -2.78 -9.19
N GLY A 182 0.75 -2.53 -8.05
CA GLY A 182 1.21 -1.18 -7.70
C GLY A 182 2.39 -1.22 -6.77
N ARG A 183 3.05 -0.08 -6.64
CA ARG A 183 4.08 0.11 -5.63
C ARG A 183 3.43 0.24 -4.27
N ILE A 184 3.78 -0.66 -3.36
CA ILE A 184 3.42 -0.52 -1.95
C ILE A 184 4.43 0.44 -1.33
N GLY A 185 3.93 1.57 -0.83
CA GLY A 185 4.72 2.51 -0.06
C GLY A 185 4.88 2.05 1.39
N ILE A 186 5.97 2.46 2.01
CA ILE A 186 6.14 2.36 3.46
C ILE A 186 5.58 3.61 4.14
N GLY A 187 5.05 3.46 5.35
CA GLY A 187 4.50 4.54 6.16
C GLY A 187 5.61 5.46 6.71
N VAL A 188 6.28 6.19 5.83
CA VAL A 188 7.36 7.12 6.14
C VAL A 188 7.14 8.39 5.33
N THR A 189 7.16 9.53 6.01
CA THR A 189 6.98 10.84 5.38
C THR A 189 8.21 11.21 4.55
N PRO A 190 8.07 11.86 3.38
CA PRO A 190 9.21 12.29 2.56
C PRO A 190 9.99 13.48 3.15
N LEU A 191 9.89 13.70 4.44
CA LEU A 191 10.64 14.66 5.21
C LEU A 191 11.77 13.94 5.95
N GLY A 192 13.01 14.33 5.74
CA GLY A 192 14.17 13.84 6.49
C GLY A 192 14.79 14.93 7.35
N ILE A 193 15.30 14.54 8.51
CA ILE A 193 16.08 15.41 9.38
C ILE A 193 17.41 14.76 9.72
N CYS A 194 18.43 15.57 10.02
CA CYS A 194 19.69 15.05 10.48
C CYS A 194 19.59 14.53 11.91
N THR A 195 20.33 13.48 12.21
CA THR A 195 20.58 13.12 13.60
C THR A 195 21.34 14.24 14.32
N MET A 196 20.94 14.53 15.54
CA MET A 196 21.62 15.55 16.35
C MET A 196 22.88 15.00 17.02
N ARG A 197 22.90 13.68 17.26
CA ARG A 197 24.05 12.92 17.77
C ARG A 197 24.20 11.61 17.01
N PRO A 198 25.43 11.07 16.90
CA PRO A 198 25.66 9.82 16.16
C PRO A 198 25.20 8.58 16.92
N GLU A 199 25.11 8.65 18.27
CA GLU A 199 24.77 7.49 19.09
C GLU A 199 23.30 7.12 18.95
N ALA A 200 23.03 5.86 18.58
CA ALA A 200 21.67 5.34 18.45
C ALA A 200 20.92 5.33 19.79
N SER A 201 21.65 5.13 20.89
CA SER A 201 21.08 5.17 22.23
C SER A 201 22.09 5.72 23.23
N ARG A 202 21.64 6.56 24.15
CA ARG A 202 22.44 7.17 25.19
C ARG A 202 21.66 7.24 26.49
N ASN A 203 22.39 7.05 27.60
CA ASN A 203 21.87 7.28 28.95
C ASN A 203 21.94 8.77 29.28
N ARG A 204 20.81 9.42 29.44
CA ARG A 204 20.70 10.78 29.92
C ARG A 204 20.01 10.78 31.29
N SER A 205 20.81 10.67 32.35
CA SER A 205 20.29 10.65 33.74
C SER A 205 19.15 9.60 33.95
N GLY A 206 19.36 8.40 33.42
CA GLY A 206 18.36 7.31 33.48
C GLY A 206 17.36 7.28 32.34
N GLU A 207 17.24 8.33 31.56
CA GLU A 207 16.36 8.44 30.40
C GLU A 207 17.08 7.98 29.12
N LEU A 208 16.34 7.30 28.25
CA LEU A 208 16.81 6.97 26.90
C LEU A 208 16.76 8.21 26.00
N GLU A 209 17.91 8.60 25.46
CA GLU A 209 18.06 9.55 24.38
C GLU A 209 18.47 8.81 23.10
N GLU A 210 17.77 9.01 21.98
CA GLU A 210 18.01 8.32 20.71
C GLU A 210 18.48 9.32 19.66
N TYR A 211 19.67 9.13 19.12
CA TYR A 211 20.27 10.05 18.13
C TYR A 211 20.25 11.54 18.51
N GLY A 212 20.26 11.82 19.80
CA GLY A 212 20.16 13.17 20.35
C GLY A 212 18.71 13.63 20.62
N PHE A 213 17.73 12.83 20.33
CA PHE A 213 16.33 13.16 20.59
C PHE A 213 15.83 12.48 21.86
N ARG A 214 15.12 13.26 22.66
CA ARG A 214 14.47 12.80 23.88
C ARG A 214 13.03 12.48 23.61
N ARG A 215 12.54 11.38 24.12
CA ARG A 215 11.12 11.07 24.09
C ARG A 215 10.36 11.95 25.08
N GLY A 216 9.13 12.32 24.75
CA GLY A 216 8.32 13.19 25.59
C GLY A 216 8.65 14.69 25.46
N VAL A 217 9.47 15.07 24.50
CA VAL A 217 9.86 16.46 24.22
C VAL A 217 9.39 16.85 22.83
N GLY A 218 8.80 18.03 22.70
CA GLY A 218 8.44 18.61 21.40
C GLY A 218 9.66 19.24 20.72
N TYR A 219 9.78 19.02 19.41
CA TYR A 219 10.82 19.63 18.57
C TYR A 219 10.17 20.36 17.39
N ASP A 220 10.63 21.57 17.09
CA ASP A 220 10.37 22.20 15.82
C ASP A 220 11.37 21.68 14.80
N LEU A 221 10.96 20.66 14.01
CA LEU A 221 11.82 19.97 13.07
C LEU A 221 12.38 20.91 11.99
N MET A 222 11.65 21.98 11.66
CA MET A 222 12.05 22.95 10.63
C MET A 222 13.18 23.87 11.10
N GLN A 223 13.44 23.92 12.39
CA GLN A 223 14.46 24.78 12.97
C GLN A 223 15.70 24.04 13.47
N LEU A 224 15.70 22.71 13.49
CA LEU A 224 16.85 21.89 13.87
C LEU A 224 17.98 22.03 12.86
N ASN A 225 19.22 22.14 13.35
CA ASN A 225 20.42 22.09 12.51
C ASN A 225 21.57 21.42 13.24
N SER A 226 21.91 20.21 12.83
CA SER A 226 23.02 19.43 13.39
C SER A 226 24.39 19.87 12.86
N GLN A 227 24.44 20.71 11.82
CA GLN A 227 25.66 21.14 11.14
C GLN A 227 26.12 22.53 11.59
N GLY A 228 25.30 23.23 12.38
CA GLY A 228 25.66 24.56 12.85
C GLY A 228 24.47 25.32 13.43
N THR A 229 24.71 26.61 13.70
CA THR A 229 23.73 27.49 14.36
C THR A 229 22.89 28.30 13.39
N SER A 230 23.14 28.19 12.09
CA SER A 230 22.40 28.89 11.04
C SER A 230 20.97 28.34 10.88
N ALA A 231 20.26 28.73 9.85
CA ALA A 231 18.87 28.31 9.63
C ALA A 231 18.64 26.80 9.75
N GLY A 232 17.42 26.40 10.03
CA GLY A 232 17.04 24.99 10.15
C GLY A 232 17.38 24.19 8.89
N LEU A 233 17.69 22.92 9.06
CA LEU A 233 18.18 22.03 8.02
C LEU A 233 17.28 20.79 7.92
N THR A 234 16.43 20.80 6.92
CA THR A 234 15.51 19.72 6.60
C THR A 234 15.68 19.28 5.17
N TYR A 235 15.30 18.05 4.88
CA TYR A 235 15.50 17.45 3.56
C TYR A 235 14.19 16.88 3.04
N LEU A 236 13.95 17.07 1.74
CA LEU A 236 13.00 16.30 0.98
C LEU A 236 13.67 15.02 0.52
N ILE A 237 13.08 13.88 0.86
CA ILE A 237 13.53 12.56 0.38
C ILE A 237 12.82 12.24 -0.91
N ASN A 238 13.55 11.70 -1.89
CA ASN A 238 12.93 11.21 -3.11
C ASN A 238 11.95 10.07 -2.78
N PRO A 239 10.64 10.27 -3.00
CA PRO A 239 9.64 9.29 -2.59
C PRO A 239 9.59 8.03 -3.46
N LEU A 240 10.27 8.03 -4.61
CA LEU A 240 10.15 7.01 -5.64
C LEU A 240 11.45 6.24 -5.88
N SER A 241 12.61 6.81 -5.49
CA SER A 241 13.90 6.15 -5.64
C SER A 241 14.36 5.55 -4.32
N GLY A 242 14.40 4.23 -4.26
CA GLY A 242 14.88 3.49 -3.09
C GLY A 242 16.38 3.65 -2.85
N PRO A 243 16.88 3.18 -1.68
CA PRO A 243 18.28 3.24 -1.34
C PRO A 243 19.16 2.55 -2.38
N GLY A 244 20.24 3.22 -2.80
CA GLY A 244 21.20 2.71 -3.77
C GLY A 244 20.78 2.89 -5.25
N ALA A 245 19.58 3.36 -5.52
CA ALA A 245 19.13 3.59 -6.89
C ALA A 245 19.76 4.85 -7.54
N GLY A 246 20.40 5.69 -6.74
CA GLY A 246 20.94 6.98 -7.18
C GLY A 246 19.84 8.00 -7.49
N GLY A 247 20.23 9.22 -7.73
CA GLY A 247 19.33 10.29 -8.17
C GLY A 247 19.04 11.34 -7.11
N THR A 248 18.75 12.52 -7.59
CA THR A 248 18.30 13.66 -6.80
C THR A 248 16.87 13.46 -6.35
N ALA A 249 16.47 14.07 -5.25
CA ALA A 249 15.06 14.07 -4.87
C ALA A 249 14.22 14.76 -5.94
N ALA A 250 13.04 14.22 -6.21
CA ALA A 250 12.07 14.90 -7.02
C ALA A 250 11.67 16.21 -6.31
N SER A 251 11.89 17.34 -6.96
CA SER A 251 11.53 18.66 -6.41
C SER A 251 10.17 19.16 -6.90
N ASP A 252 9.58 18.48 -7.86
CA ASP A 252 8.26 18.81 -8.37
C ASP A 252 7.17 18.48 -7.36
N ILE A 253 6.38 19.48 -6.98
CA ILE A 253 5.30 19.35 -6.00
C ILE A 253 4.23 18.36 -6.46
N GLY A 254 3.95 18.29 -7.76
CA GLY A 254 2.99 17.32 -8.30
C GLY A 254 3.41 15.86 -8.01
N THR A 255 4.70 15.59 -8.03
CA THR A 255 5.27 14.27 -7.71
C THR A 255 5.31 14.01 -6.20
N VAL A 256 5.62 15.02 -5.40
CA VAL A 256 5.85 14.87 -3.95
C VAL A 256 4.55 14.90 -3.13
N ALA A 257 3.62 15.76 -3.52
CA ALA A 257 2.39 16.01 -2.76
C ALA A 257 1.57 14.75 -2.42
N PRO A 258 1.37 13.78 -3.32
CA PRO A 258 0.64 12.55 -3.00
C PRO A 258 1.27 11.76 -1.84
N PHE A 259 2.60 11.77 -1.73
CA PHE A 259 3.32 11.11 -0.65
C PHE A 259 3.25 11.88 0.68
N VAL A 260 3.23 13.20 0.59
CA VAL A 260 2.97 14.06 1.76
C VAL A 260 1.54 13.86 2.24
N CYS A 261 0.56 13.80 1.33
CA CYS A 261 -0.84 13.50 1.65
C CYS A 261 -0.96 12.21 2.47
N THR A 262 -0.39 11.14 1.95
CA THR A 262 -0.49 9.80 2.56
C THR A 262 0.45 9.62 3.75
N GLY A 263 1.58 10.35 3.81
CA GLY A 263 2.66 10.11 4.77
C GLY A 263 3.43 8.84 4.47
N THR A 264 3.59 8.53 3.18
CA THR A 264 4.25 7.31 2.70
C THR A 264 5.38 7.65 1.75
N LEU A 265 6.25 6.69 1.51
CA LEU A 265 7.20 6.68 0.39
C LEU A 265 6.87 5.50 -0.51
N GLY A 266 6.93 5.69 -1.83
CA GLY A 266 6.70 4.63 -2.83
C GLY A 266 7.90 3.68 -2.98
N ILE A 267 8.59 3.37 -1.89
CA ILE A 267 9.79 2.53 -1.84
C ILE A 267 9.62 1.46 -0.77
N ALA A 268 10.31 0.34 -0.93
CA ALA A 268 10.16 -0.80 -0.01
C ALA A 268 10.88 -0.60 1.34
N ARG A 269 11.90 0.26 1.38
CA ARG A 269 12.70 0.51 2.59
C ARG A 269 13.45 1.84 2.46
N VAL A 270 13.80 2.46 3.58
CA VAL A 270 14.66 3.67 3.63
C VAL A 270 16.12 3.36 4.00
N THR A 271 16.38 2.20 4.61
CA THR A 271 17.72 1.77 5.03
C THR A 271 18.35 0.85 3.99
N GLY A 272 19.68 0.71 4.04
CA GLY A 272 20.41 -0.24 3.19
C GLY A 272 20.98 0.36 1.91
N GLY A 273 21.26 1.65 1.89
CA GLY A 273 21.91 2.40 0.81
C GLY A 273 21.64 3.88 0.94
N ALA A 274 22.25 4.67 0.07
CA ALA A 274 22.04 6.11 0.06
C ALA A 274 20.70 6.48 -0.59
N LEU A 275 19.99 7.43 0.01
CA LEU A 275 18.75 8.02 -0.49
C LEU A 275 19.05 9.33 -1.22
N GLY A 276 18.35 9.61 -2.29
CA GLY A 276 18.36 10.93 -2.93
C GLY A 276 17.61 11.94 -2.06
N VAL A 277 18.27 13.02 -1.68
CA VAL A 277 17.68 14.09 -0.87
C VAL A 277 17.93 15.46 -1.48
N SER A 278 17.06 16.43 -1.22
CA SER A 278 17.27 17.84 -1.52
C SER A 278 16.83 18.70 -0.33
N THR A 279 17.46 19.88 -0.19
CA THR A 279 17.15 20.82 0.90
C THR A 279 16.72 22.17 0.31
N PRO A 280 15.79 22.87 0.98
CA PRO A 280 15.02 22.47 2.17
C PRO A 280 13.81 21.61 1.80
N PHE A 281 13.18 20.98 2.80
CA PHE A 281 11.84 20.41 2.64
C PHE A 281 10.86 21.53 2.30
N PRO A 282 10.04 21.42 1.24
CA PRO A 282 9.21 22.52 0.73
C PRO A 282 7.92 22.71 1.56
N LEU A 283 8.04 22.93 2.86
CA LEU A 283 6.89 23.08 3.77
C LEU A 283 5.90 24.15 3.30
N PRO A 284 6.32 25.33 2.79
CA PRO A 284 5.39 26.34 2.31
C PRO A 284 4.44 25.86 1.20
N ASP A 285 4.90 24.93 0.39
CA ASP A 285 4.15 24.40 -0.75
C ASP A 285 3.31 23.17 -0.39
N VAL A 286 3.69 22.44 0.68
CA VAL A 286 3.07 21.12 1.01
C VAL A 286 2.33 21.10 2.35
N TYR A 287 2.32 22.16 3.14
CA TYR A 287 1.65 22.15 4.45
C TYR A 287 0.15 21.84 4.36
N GLN A 288 -0.51 22.28 3.29
CA GLN A 288 -1.94 22.00 3.08
C GLN A 288 -2.19 20.51 2.82
N HIS A 289 -1.24 19.82 2.20
CA HIS A 289 -1.30 18.36 2.01
C HIS A 289 -1.18 17.60 3.35
N LEU A 290 -0.40 18.13 4.29
CA LEU A 290 -0.33 17.60 5.65
C LEU A 290 -1.66 17.74 6.41
N ASN A 291 -2.45 18.78 6.10
CA ASN A 291 -3.72 19.04 6.76
C ASN A 291 -4.81 17.99 6.46
N SER A 292 -4.64 17.15 5.44
CA SER A 292 -5.55 16.03 5.17
C SER A 292 -5.76 15.13 6.40
N ARG A 293 -4.76 15.03 7.29
CA ARG A 293 -4.82 14.26 8.53
C ARG A 293 -5.84 14.79 9.52
N PHE A 294 -6.22 16.06 9.36
CA PHE A 294 -7.16 16.79 10.21
C PHE A 294 -8.48 17.08 9.48
N ASP A 295 -8.79 16.29 8.46
CA ASP A 295 -10.01 16.44 7.65
C ASP A 295 -10.11 17.79 6.93
N SER A 296 -8.98 18.38 6.59
CA SER A 296 -8.88 19.65 5.87
C SER A 296 -8.23 19.43 4.50
N TYR A 297 -9.02 19.63 3.45
CA TYR A 297 -8.62 19.40 2.06
C TYR A 297 -8.72 20.71 1.28
N SER A 298 -7.64 21.12 0.63
CA SER A 298 -7.60 22.29 -0.23
C SER A 298 -7.53 21.84 -1.69
N THR A 299 -8.44 22.36 -2.50
CA THR A 299 -8.43 22.16 -3.95
C THR A 299 -7.58 23.20 -4.71
N ALA A 300 -7.10 24.22 -3.99
CA ALA A 300 -6.31 25.32 -4.57
C ALA A 300 -4.81 25.03 -4.65
N VAL A 301 -4.39 23.79 -4.40
CA VAL A 301 -2.99 23.38 -4.43
C VAL A 301 -2.71 22.41 -5.57
N THR A 302 -1.46 22.32 -5.99
CA THR A 302 -1.02 21.33 -6.97
C THR A 302 -1.18 19.92 -6.39
N ALA A 303 -1.78 18.99 -7.12
CA ALA A 303 -2.06 17.62 -6.70
C ALA A 303 -2.75 17.53 -5.31
N PRO A 304 -3.99 18.03 -5.18
CA PRO A 304 -4.69 18.08 -3.91
C PRO A 304 -4.94 16.67 -3.34
N CYS A 305 -4.88 16.55 -2.01
CA CYS A 305 -5.35 15.35 -1.34
C CYS A 305 -6.88 15.24 -1.43
N THR A 306 -7.38 14.01 -1.49
CA THR A 306 -8.80 13.73 -1.33
C THR A 306 -9.03 12.82 -0.12
N PRO A 307 -10.24 12.78 0.46
CA PRO A 307 -10.54 11.88 1.57
C PRO A 307 -10.31 10.41 1.23
N GLU A 308 -10.49 10.02 -0.03
CA GLU A 308 -10.28 8.65 -0.51
C GLU A 308 -8.79 8.30 -0.61
N SER A 309 -7.96 9.23 -1.10
CA SER A 309 -6.52 9.00 -1.29
C SER A 309 -5.73 9.16 0.01
N ALA A 310 -6.17 10.06 0.87
CA ALA A 310 -5.51 10.39 2.12
C ALA A 310 -6.54 10.66 3.23
N PRO A 311 -7.22 9.62 3.74
CA PRO A 311 -8.25 9.76 4.75
C PRO A 311 -7.72 10.47 5.99
N PRO A 312 -8.59 11.19 6.74
CA PRO A 312 -8.19 11.86 7.98
C PRO A 312 -7.87 10.85 9.10
N ASP A 313 -7.36 11.33 10.21
CA ASP A 313 -7.27 10.54 11.44
C ASP A 313 -8.67 10.32 12.03
N THR A 314 -8.84 9.27 12.81
CA THR A 314 -10.09 9.02 13.55
C THR A 314 -10.34 10.05 14.66
N ASN A 315 -9.34 10.82 15.04
CA ASN A 315 -9.42 11.93 15.99
C ASN A 315 -8.71 13.15 15.42
N ILE A 316 -9.50 14.13 15.00
CA ILE A 316 -9.02 15.39 14.43
C ILE A 316 -9.11 16.57 15.41
N LYS A 317 -9.43 16.32 16.68
CA LYS A 317 -9.54 17.39 17.64
C LYS A 317 -8.22 18.13 17.79
N PRO A 318 -8.21 19.45 17.54
CA PRO A 318 -7.08 20.31 17.88
C PRO A 318 -6.99 20.50 19.39
N TYR A 319 -5.87 21.01 19.88
CA TYR A 319 -5.79 21.58 21.22
C TYR A 319 -6.73 22.76 21.35
N THR A 320 -7.38 22.87 22.51
CA THR A 320 -8.36 23.92 22.79
C THR A 320 -7.73 25.25 23.23
N PHE A 321 -6.42 25.34 23.22
CA PHE A 321 -5.73 26.56 23.61
C PHE A 321 -5.53 27.50 22.42
N GLY A 322 -6.47 28.42 22.22
CA GLY A 322 -6.37 29.44 21.20
C GLY A 322 -6.52 28.93 19.77
N THR A 323 -6.32 29.83 18.83
CA THR A 323 -6.30 29.51 17.40
C THR A 323 -4.92 29.03 17.00
N ILE A 324 -4.71 27.74 17.03
CA ILE A 324 -3.47 27.14 16.54
C ILE A 324 -3.66 26.82 15.05
N ASN A 325 -2.83 27.43 14.21
CA ASN A 325 -2.80 27.12 12.78
C ASN A 325 -2.05 25.80 12.55
N TRP A 326 -2.78 24.78 12.21
CA TRP A 326 -2.23 23.50 11.82
C TRP A 326 -1.36 23.62 10.58
N MET A 327 -0.19 23.01 10.61
CA MET A 327 0.66 22.86 9.43
C MET A 327 0.77 24.12 8.56
N SER A 328 0.82 25.28 9.21
CA SER A 328 1.12 26.56 8.55
C SER A 328 2.62 26.64 8.24
N PRO A 329 3.03 27.33 7.17
CA PRO A 329 4.43 27.67 6.92
C PRO A 329 5.07 28.48 8.07
N ALA A 330 4.23 29.23 8.80
CA ALA A 330 4.59 29.97 10.00
C ALA A 330 3.68 29.56 11.15
N PRO A 331 3.87 28.36 11.72
CA PRO A 331 3.05 27.91 12.84
C PRO A 331 3.28 28.83 14.04
N THR A 332 2.20 29.38 14.57
CA THR A 332 2.23 30.27 15.75
C THR A 332 1.97 29.51 17.05
N GLY A 333 2.16 28.21 17.06
CA GLY A 333 1.61 27.40 18.14
C GLY A 333 2.58 27.02 19.24
N GLN A 334 3.81 26.75 18.94
CA GLN A 334 4.75 26.25 19.92
C GLN A 334 6.01 27.12 19.96
N ALA A 335 6.21 27.82 21.07
CA ALA A 335 7.46 28.53 21.29
C ALA A 335 8.56 27.51 21.58
N ALA A 336 9.29 27.16 20.55
CA ALA A 336 10.49 26.38 20.71
C ALA A 336 11.64 27.30 21.14
N THR A 337 12.31 26.97 22.23
CA THR A 337 13.52 27.66 22.62
C THR A 337 14.65 27.25 21.67
N LEU A 338 15.16 28.22 20.94
CA LEU A 338 16.36 28.04 20.13
C LEU A 338 17.57 28.05 21.07
N SER A 339 18.31 27.00 21.09
CA SER A 339 19.56 26.89 21.85
C SER A 339 20.69 26.41 20.97
N THR A 340 21.92 26.77 21.34
CA THR A 340 23.15 26.29 20.73
C THR A 340 23.83 25.40 21.72
N VAL A 341 23.99 24.12 21.37
CA VAL A 341 24.74 23.14 22.14
C VAL A 341 25.66 22.39 21.19
N ASP A 342 26.93 22.28 21.54
CA ASP A 342 27.97 21.61 20.75
C ASP A 342 28.04 22.15 19.29
N ASN A 343 27.91 23.45 19.11
CA ASN A 343 27.82 24.14 17.80
C ASN A 343 26.66 23.71 16.94
N LYS A 344 25.63 23.07 17.50
CA LYS A 344 24.42 22.66 16.81
C LYS A 344 23.24 23.52 17.23
N ARG A 345 22.36 23.76 16.31
CA ARG A 345 21.10 24.46 16.58
C ARG A 345 20.03 23.47 17.03
N TRP A 346 19.59 23.62 18.23
CA TRP A 346 18.51 22.84 18.81
C TRP A 346 17.24 23.65 18.92
N THR A 347 16.10 23.00 18.70
CA THR A 347 14.81 23.54 19.09
C THR A 347 14.13 22.56 19.99
N VAL A 348 13.92 22.94 21.22
CA VAL A 348 13.20 22.15 22.20
C VAL A 348 12.09 23.01 22.75
N ALA A 349 10.87 22.65 22.43
CA ALA A 349 9.75 23.03 23.28
C ALA A 349 9.76 22.06 24.44
N GLY A 350 9.60 22.50 25.65
CA GLY A 350 9.58 21.65 26.83
C GLY A 350 8.64 20.45 26.65
N PRO A 351 8.57 19.57 27.65
CA PRO A 351 7.60 18.50 27.58
C PRO A 351 6.25 19.12 27.34
N ASP A 352 5.57 18.65 26.35
CA ASP A 352 4.25 19.10 26.12
C ASP A 352 3.30 18.44 27.15
N PRO A 353 2.51 19.23 27.83
CA PRO A 353 2.32 20.65 27.80
C PRO A 353 3.42 21.36 28.57
N THR A 354 3.65 22.57 28.10
CA THR A 354 4.57 23.47 28.77
C THR A 354 4.07 23.86 30.16
N PRO A 355 4.96 24.24 31.06
CA PRO A 355 4.64 24.53 32.45
C PRO A 355 3.65 25.65 32.65
N THR A 356 3.09 25.65 33.83
CA THR A 356 2.23 26.71 34.34
C THR A 356 2.80 28.12 34.10
N GLY A 357 2.03 29.00 33.51
CA GLY A 357 2.43 30.38 33.21
C GLY A 357 2.73 30.65 31.73
N THR A 358 2.75 29.61 30.89
CA THR A 358 2.88 29.80 29.45
C THR A 358 1.55 30.17 28.82
N THR A 359 1.60 30.91 27.72
CA THR A 359 0.39 31.31 26.98
C THR A 359 -0.08 30.18 26.08
N ALA A 360 -1.34 30.19 25.69
CA ALA A 360 -1.91 29.20 24.77
C ALA A 360 -1.14 29.09 23.46
N SER A 361 -0.54 30.18 22.98
CA SER A 361 0.30 30.20 21.78
C SER A 361 1.62 29.40 21.92
N GLN A 362 1.99 29.03 23.12
CA GLN A 362 3.20 28.22 23.37
C GLN A 362 2.92 26.72 23.34
N TYR A 363 1.65 26.31 23.31
CA TYR A 363 1.26 24.93 23.09
C TYR A 363 1.16 24.68 21.61
N GLY A 364 1.98 23.80 21.12
CA GLY A 364 1.96 23.39 19.73
C GLY A 364 1.01 22.25 19.48
N VAL A 365 0.69 22.10 18.24
CA VAL A 365 0.09 20.89 17.69
C VAL A 365 1.15 19.85 17.37
N LEU A 366 2.41 20.23 17.47
CA LEU A 366 3.52 19.32 17.31
C LEU A 366 3.61 18.46 18.55
N TRP A 367 3.49 17.20 18.32
CA TRP A 367 3.49 16.16 19.33
C TRP A 367 4.91 15.84 19.73
N SER A 368 5.11 15.61 21.00
CA SER A 368 6.39 15.11 21.43
C SER A 368 6.63 13.71 20.89
N TYR A 369 7.87 13.41 20.65
CA TYR A 369 8.33 12.10 20.25
C TYR A 369 8.14 11.10 21.40
N ALA A 370 7.09 10.29 21.33
CA ALA A 370 6.79 9.19 22.25
C ALA A 370 6.84 9.55 23.76
N LYS A 371 6.65 8.58 24.62
CA LYS A 371 6.83 8.74 26.08
C LYS A 371 8.29 8.53 26.47
N ALA A 372 8.76 9.26 27.48
CA ALA A 372 10.03 8.99 28.11
C ALA A 372 10.10 7.56 28.65
N VAL A 373 11.20 6.91 28.41
CA VAL A 373 11.48 5.55 28.85
C VAL A 373 12.82 5.47 29.55
N ASN A 374 12.94 4.49 30.44
CA ASN A 374 14.22 4.22 31.11
C ASN A 374 15.24 3.71 30.10
N TYR A 375 16.47 4.18 30.29
CA TYR A 375 17.60 3.69 29.50
C TYR A 375 17.87 2.22 29.80
N ALA A 376 18.19 1.47 28.78
CA ALA A 376 18.80 0.15 28.87
C ALA A 376 19.93 0.06 27.84
N ALA A 377 21.03 -0.56 28.23
CA ALA A 377 22.22 -0.68 27.37
C ALA A 377 21.95 -1.50 26.09
N SER A 378 20.98 -2.39 26.16
CA SER A 378 20.46 -3.12 25.01
C SER A 378 18.93 -3.04 25.02
N PRO A 379 18.29 -2.96 23.84
CA PRO A 379 16.83 -2.92 23.76
C PRO A 379 16.22 -4.14 24.47
N PRO A 380 15.37 -3.95 25.48
CA PRO A 380 14.74 -5.07 26.20
C PRO A 380 13.77 -5.82 25.29
N SER A 381 13.74 -7.15 25.37
CA SER A 381 12.83 -7.99 24.56
C SER A 381 11.35 -7.70 24.80
N GLY A 382 10.99 -7.19 25.98
CA GLY A 382 9.62 -6.73 26.31
C GLY A 382 9.36 -5.26 26.05
N GLY A 383 10.30 -4.54 25.40
CA GLY A 383 10.25 -3.11 25.22
C GLY A 383 10.75 -2.32 26.44
N TYR A 384 10.99 -1.03 26.21
CA TYR A 384 11.47 -0.14 27.27
C TYR A 384 10.38 0.16 28.30
N THR A 385 10.76 0.25 29.57
CA THR A 385 9.88 0.68 30.66
C THR A 385 9.64 2.18 30.59
N THR A 386 8.40 2.61 30.52
CA THR A 386 8.03 4.02 30.49
C THR A 386 8.11 4.66 31.88
N PHE A 387 8.57 5.90 31.93
CA PHE A 387 8.40 6.72 33.12
C PHE A 387 6.93 7.08 33.35
N SER A 388 6.52 7.11 34.63
CA SER A 388 5.20 7.64 34.98
C SER A 388 5.18 9.17 34.85
N VAL A 389 4.01 9.73 34.69
CA VAL A 389 3.82 11.21 34.60
C VAL A 389 4.36 11.94 35.83
N THR A 390 4.39 11.27 36.99
CA THR A 390 4.94 11.83 38.23
C THR A 390 6.43 12.10 38.18
N ASN A 391 7.17 11.35 37.35
CA ASN A 391 8.62 11.53 37.18
C ASN A 391 8.98 12.71 36.26
N TRP A 392 8.02 13.30 35.56
CA TRP A 392 8.28 14.36 34.58
C TRP A 392 8.86 15.62 35.21
N ASN A 393 8.55 15.90 36.47
CA ASN A 393 9.18 17.02 37.18
C ASN A 393 10.69 16.89 37.30
N THR A 394 11.19 15.66 37.34
CA THR A 394 12.62 15.37 37.43
C THR A 394 13.26 15.27 36.04
N LEU A 395 12.56 14.65 35.09
CA LEU A 395 13.09 14.43 33.76
C LEU A 395 13.12 15.68 32.90
N TYR A 396 12.12 16.54 33.07
CA TYR A 396 11.92 17.73 32.25
C TYR A 396 11.81 18.97 33.14
N ASN A 397 12.76 19.86 32.95
CA ASN A 397 12.72 21.15 33.60
C ASN A 397 12.09 22.19 32.66
N PRO A 398 11.07 22.94 33.12
CA PRO A 398 10.67 23.18 34.51
C PRO A 398 9.63 22.20 35.09
N GLY A 399 9.33 21.11 34.46
CA GLY A 399 8.46 20.11 35.01
C GLY A 399 7.22 19.80 34.18
N ARG A 400 6.33 18.95 34.68
CA ARG A 400 5.09 18.59 33.99
C ARG A 400 4.05 19.72 34.11
N PRO A 401 3.21 19.88 33.10
CA PRO A 401 2.06 20.78 33.20
C PRO A 401 1.01 20.27 34.17
N ALA A 402 0.16 21.19 34.62
CA ALA A 402 -0.98 20.83 35.45
C ALA A 402 -1.93 19.90 34.66
N ALA A 403 -2.37 18.81 35.29
CA ALA A 403 -3.24 17.81 34.66
C ALA A 403 -4.57 18.38 34.15
N SER A 404 -5.05 19.50 34.71
CA SER A 404 -6.25 20.20 34.27
C SER A 404 -6.09 20.93 32.93
N SER A 405 -4.88 21.26 32.54
CA SER A 405 -4.58 22.03 31.34
C SER A 405 -4.28 21.15 30.13
N TYR A 406 -4.27 19.81 30.32
CA TYR A 406 -3.66 18.94 29.35
C TYR A 406 -4.35 17.58 29.21
N PRO A 407 -4.51 17.09 27.99
CA PRO A 407 -4.98 15.73 27.77
C PRO A 407 -3.99 14.71 28.35
N SER A 408 -4.45 13.89 29.27
CA SER A 408 -3.59 13.07 30.12
C SER A 408 -3.21 11.71 29.53
N VAL A 409 -3.80 11.35 28.41
CA VAL A 409 -3.50 10.06 27.77
C VAL A 409 -2.41 10.24 26.74
N PRO A 410 -1.35 9.48 26.87
CA PRO A 410 -0.25 9.59 25.95
C PRO A 410 -0.58 9.12 24.53
N PRO A 411 0.06 9.72 23.57
CA PRO A 411 0.94 10.83 23.85
C PRO A 411 0.22 12.09 24.24
N TYR A 412 -1.04 12.40 23.98
CA TYR A 412 -1.64 13.70 24.29
C TYR A 412 -3.15 13.68 24.10
N PHE A 413 -3.75 12.70 24.67
CA PHE A 413 -5.15 12.43 24.47
C PHE A 413 -5.83 12.16 25.80
N LYS A 414 -6.93 12.84 26.05
CA LYS A 414 -7.81 12.58 27.19
C LYS A 414 -9.11 11.97 26.70
N THR A 415 -9.57 10.90 27.33
CA THR A 415 -10.88 10.31 27.05
C THR A 415 -11.97 11.37 27.06
N GLY A 416 -12.85 11.38 26.06
CA GLY A 416 -13.87 12.41 25.89
C GLY A 416 -13.45 13.64 25.09
N TYR A 417 -12.20 13.71 24.64
CA TYR A 417 -11.70 14.79 23.77
C TYR A 417 -11.48 14.33 22.33
N ILE A 418 -12.09 13.25 21.93
CA ILE A 418 -12.08 12.80 20.53
C ILE A 418 -13.05 13.68 19.73
N THR A 419 -12.58 14.18 18.61
CA THR A 419 -13.43 14.77 17.57
C THR A 419 -13.35 13.86 16.36
N ALA A 420 -14.50 13.32 15.96
CA ALA A 420 -14.59 12.52 14.76
C ALA A 420 -14.48 13.41 13.51
N PRO A 421 -13.80 12.95 12.45
CA PRO A 421 -13.81 13.64 11.17
C PRO A 421 -15.18 13.54 10.49
N THR A 422 -15.43 14.42 9.51
CA THR A 422 -16.61 14.34 8.63
C THR A 422 -16.50 13.21 7.61
N HIS A 423 -15.28 12.95 7.15
CA HIS A 423 -15.01 11.82 6.25
C HIS A 423 -14.55 10.58 7.03
N PRO A 424 -14.68 9.37 6.46
CA PRO A 424 -14.20 8.14 7.09
C PRO A 424 -12.71 8.24 7.46
N GLY A 425 -12.40 8.07 8.74
CA GLY A 425 -11.05 8.24 9.28
C GLY A 425 -10.31 6.93 9.45
N VAL A 426 -8.98 7.00 9.42
CA VAL A 426 -8.05 5.90 9.69
C VAL A 426 -7.17 6.26 10.88
N GLY A 427 -7.07 5.36 11.86
CA GLY A 427 -6.28 5.61 13.07
C GLY A 427 -4.78 5.74 12.79
N GLY A 428 -4.13 6.61 13.55
CA GLY A 428 -2.68 6.82 13.48
C GLY A 428 -2.19 7.74 12.35
N ARG A 429 -3.10 8.36 11.63
CA ARG A 429 -2.75 9.28 10.53
C ARG A 429 -2.02 10.55 10.98
N ARG A 430 -2.17 10.94 12.23
CA ARG A 430 -1.45 12.07 12.82
C ARG A 430 -0.03 11.74 13.24
N VAL A 431 0.36 10.46 13.23
CA VAL A 431 1.75 10.05 13.48
C VAL A 431 2.54 10.18 12.18
N LEU A 432 3.63 10.94 12.21
CA LEU A 432 4.57 11.07 11.11
C LEU A 432 5.85 10.30 11.46
N ASN A 433 6.17 9.30 10.65
CA ASN A 433 7.47 8.65 10.71
C ASN A 433 8.45 9.46 9.86
N VAL A 434 9.42 10.06 10.50
CA VAL A 434 10.44 10.92 9.86
C VAL A 434 11.78 10.22 9.87
N PRO A 435 12.39 9.96 8.70
CA PRO A 435 13.72 9.35 8.64
C PRO A 435 14.81 10.25 9.23
N LEU A 436 15.68 9.63 10.00
CA LEU A 436 16.89 10.26 10.53
C LEU A 436 18.05 10.01 9.57
N LEU A 437 18.62 11.09 9.06
CA LEU A 437 19.69 11.08 8.06
C LEU A 437 21.06 11.18 8.72
N SER A 438 22.04 10.48 8.14
CA SER A 438 23.46 10.63 8.50
C SER A 438 24.03 11.87 7.81
N CYS A 439 24.20 12.94 8.54
CA CYS A 439 24.75 14.20 8.04
C CYS A 439 26.27 14.32 8.38
N PRO A 440 27.05 15.12 7.65
CA PRO A 440 26.66 16.19 6.73
C PRO A 440 26.25 15.71 5.35
N VAL A 441 25.37 16.50 4.71
CA VAL A 441 24.98 16.33 3.31
C VAL A 441 25.67 17.43 2.51
N SER A 442 26.40 17.06 1.48
CA SER A 442 27.14 18.02 0.64
C SER A 442 26.22 18.66 -0.40
N GLY A 443 26.04 19.98 -0.34
CA GLY A 443 25.24 20.75 -1.29
C GLY A 443 23.73 20.62 -1.07
N ASN A 444 22.97 21.20 -1.99
CA ASN A 444 21.50 21.27 -1.92
C ASN A 444 20.80 19.99 -2.40
N SER A 445 21.54 19.09 -3.02
CA SER A 445 21.03 17.83 -3.53
C SER A 445 22.14 16.79 -3.47
N ALA A 446 21.91 15.69 -2.78
CA ALA A 446 22.92 14.67 -2.53
C ALA A 446 22.31 13.31 -2.26
N THR A 447 23.15 12.32 -2.04
CA THR A 447 22.78 11.02 -1.53
C THR A 447 23.22 10.86 -0.09
N VAL A 448 22.36 10.37 0.77
CA VAL A 448 22.61 10.22 2.21
C VAL A 448 21.97 8.95 2.74
N SER A 449 22.59 8.33 3.73
CA SER A 449 22.03 7.14 4.37
C SER A 449 21.05 7.51 5.47
N ALA A 450 19.91 6.81 5.50
CA ALA A 450 19.02 6.84 6.66
C ALA A 450 19.52 5.82 7.70
N ILE A 451 19.63 6.27 8.95
CA ILE A 451 20.14 5.46 10.06
C ILE A 451 19.09 5.13 11.11
N GLY A 452 17.92 5.77 11.04
CA GLY A 452 16.83 5.56 11.97
C GLY A 452 15.53 6.21 11.46
N ARG A 453 14.50 6.14 12.28
CA ARG A 453 13.18 6.75 12.06
C ARG A 453 12.54 7.09 13.40
#